data_b281ee7282d832f7f35ab386c8f7eacd
#
_entry.id   b281ee7282d832f7f35ab386c8f7eacd
#
_cell.length_a   1.000
_cell.length_b   1.000
_cell.length_c   1.000
_cell.angle_alpha   90.00
_cell.angle_beta   90.00
_cell.angle_gamma   90.00
#
_symmetry.space_group_name_H-M   'P 1'
#
loop_
_entity.id
_entity.type
_entity.pdbx_description
1 polymer ?
#
loop_
_entity_poly.entity_id
_entity_poly.type
_entity_poly.pdbx_seq_one_letter_code
_entity_poly.pdbx_strand_id
1 'polypeptide(L)'
;TVDLQDSEFAHRRFTVTKAYYQSKLAQIMYGQWLAAKLAGTNITVNSIRVPAVQIDLARHAGVSRFQKWLYTIKSKHALAPAQMAETYVYLGTSPTMRGKTGGYYDEHHKNVSAGRYAENPQNIAAVMQLTNRYLA
;
A
#
# COMPACT_ATOMS: atom_id res chain seq x y z
N THR A 1 8.81 -10.03 -2.52
CA THR A 1 9.30 -10.35 -1.16
C THR A 1 10.01 -9.15 -0.56
N VAL A 2 10.06 -9.08 0.78
CA VAL A 2 10.93 -8.17 1.52
C VAL A 2 12.25 -8.90 1.76
N ASP A 3 13.38 -8.27 1.45
CA ASP A 3 14.68 -8.81 1.74
C ASP A 3 15.07 -8.45 3.19
N LEU A 4 15.03 -9.44 4.05
CA LEU A 4 15.26 -9.26 5.49
C LEU A 4 16.74 -9.14 5.85
N GLN A 5 17.65 -9.57 4.96
CA GLN A 5 19.10 -9.54 5.21
C GLN A 5 19.74 -8.26 4.67
N ASP A 6 19.15 -7.67 3.64
CA ASP A 6 19.66 -6.45 2.99
C ASP A 6 18.51 -5.50 2.62
N SER A 7 17.69 -5.13 3.63
CA SER A 7 16.55 -4.24 3.46
C SER A 7 16.96 -2.84 2.99
N GLU A 8 18.17 -2.41 3.32
CA GLU A 8 18.75 -1.10 3.01
C GLU A 8 19.50 -1.06 1.67
N PHE A 9 19.59 -2.20 0.96
CA PHE A 9 20.34 -2.30 -0.30
C PHE A 9 21.84 -2.01 -0.14
N ALA A 10 22.43 -2.38 0.99
CA ALA A 10 23.86 -2.19 1.26
C ALA A 10 24.76 -3.09 0.38
N HIS A 11 24.30 -4.31 0.07
CA HIS A 11 25.07 -5.34 -0.62
C HIS A 11 24.51 -5.72 -2.01
N ARG A 12 23.39 -5.13 -2.42
CA ARG A 12 22.75 -5.38 -3.72
C ARG A 12 22.45 -4.08 -4.44
N ARG A 13 22.31 -4.17 -5.78
CA ARG A 13 21.99 -3.01 -6.59
C ARG A 13 20.66 -2.37 -6.16
N PHE A 14 20.72 -1.13 -5.72
CA PHE A 14 19.55 -0.30 -5.48
C PHE A 14 18.82 0.03 -6.79
N THR A 15 17.52 -0.07 -6.77
CA THR A 15 16.63 0.53 -7.76
C THR A 15 15.40 1.10 -7.05
N VAL A 16 14.98 2.30 -7.47
CA VAL A 16 13.79 2.98 -6.91
C VAL A 16 12.56 2.05 -6.92
N THR A 17 12.35 1.33 -8.02
CA THR A 17 11.21 0.42 -8.17
C THR A 17 11.24 -0.71 -7.14
N LYS A 18 12.40 -1.36 -6.94
CA LYS A 18 12.51 -2.46 -5.95
C LYS A 18 12.29 -1.95 -4.53
N ALA A 19 12.92 -0.82 -4.17
CA ALA A 19 12.76 -0.21 -2.86
C ALA A 19 11.30 0.19 -2.60
N TYR A 20 10.65 0.82 -3.58
CA TYR A 20 9.24 1.19 -3.51
C TYR A 20 8.34 -0.04 -3.28
N TYR A 21 8.45 -1.08 -4.11
CA TYR A 21 7.58 -2.25 -3.95
C TYR A 21 7.87 -3.00 -2.64
N GLN A 22 9.12 -3.10 -2.21
CA GLN A 22 9.47 -3.70 -0.94
C GLN A 22 8.84 -2.94 0.23
N SER A 23 8.93 -1.62 0.25
CA SER A 23 8.33 -0.79 1.30
C SER A 23 6.81 -0.88 1.32
N LYS A 24 6.15 -0.87 0.15
CA LYS A 24 4.70 -1.02 0.07
C LYS A 24 4.21 -2.40 0.53
N LEU A 25 4.96 -3.44 0.20
CA LEU A 25 4.66 -4.79 0.69
C LEU A 25 4.78 -4.87 2.22
N ALA A 26 5.84 -4.30 2.78
CA ALA A 26 6.02 -4.23 4.23
C ALA A 26 4.89 -3.44 4.93
N GLN A 27 4.37 -2.37 4.31
CA GLN A 27 3.22 -1.62 4.82
C GLN A 27 1.94 -2.46 4.88
N ILE A 28 1.68 -3.29 3.85
CA ILE A 28 0.52 -4.20 3.84
C ILE A 28 0.67 -5.23 4.97
N MET A 29 1.86 -5.83 5.11
CA MET A 29 2.16 -6.81 6.16
C MET A 29 2.03 -6.19 7.56
N TYR A 30 2.47 -4.94 7.74
CA TYR A 30 2.27 -4.20 8.98
C TYR A 30 0.78 -4.02 9.29
N GLY A 31 -0.04 -3.65 8.30
CA GLY A 31 -1.49 -3.52 8.48
C GLY A 31 -2.14 -4.81 8.97
N GLN A 32 -1.76 -5.95 8.41
CA GLN A 32 -2.26 -7.27 8.83
C GLN A 32 -1.80 -7.63 10.25
N TRP A 33 -0.53 -7.38 10.56
CA TRP A 33 0.00 -7.59 11.91
C TRP A 33 -0.71 -6.71 12.95
N LEU A 34 -0.93 -5.43 12.63
CA LEU A 34 -1.60 -4.51 13.53
C LEU A 34 -3.08 -4.90 13.73
N ALA A 35 -3.75 -5.34 12.67
CA ALA A 35 -5.10 -5.88 12.77
C ALA A 35 -5.19 -7.07 13.73
N ALA A 36 -4.22 -7.98 13.65
CA ALA A 36 -4.14 -9.12 14.58
C ALA A 36 -3.84 -8.69 16.03
N LYS A 37 -2.99 -7.68 16.22
CA LYS A 37 -2.67 -7.13 17.55
C LYS A 37 -3.86 -6.42 18.22
N LEU A 38 -4.73 -5.84 17.41
CA LEU A 38 -5.92 -5.13 17.88
C LEU A 38 -7.17 -6.03 17.93
N ALA A 39 -7.01 -7.35 17.73
CA ALA A 39 -8.10 -8.29 17.87
C ALA A 39 -8.76 -8.20 19.27
N GLY A 40 -10.09 -8.22 19.28
CA GLY A 40 -10.86 -8.04 20.53
C GLY A 40 -11.10 -6.58 20.91
N THR A 41 -10.59 -5.61 20.16
CA THR A 41 -10.92 -4.19 20.30
C THR A 41 -11.95 -3.74 19.26
N ASN A 42 -12.44 -2.50 19.40
CA ASN A 42 -13.32 -1.89 18.41
C ASN A 42 -12.56 -1.20 17.26
N ILE A 43 -11.25 -1.43 17.14
CA ILE A 43 -10.41 -0.82 16.12
C ILE A 43 -10.22 -1.81 14.99
N THR A 44 -10.47 -1.38 13.75
CA THR A 44 -10.20 -2.16 12.54
C THR A 44 -9.06 -1.52 11.75
N VAL A 45 -8.22 -2.35 11.16
CA VAL A 45 -7.10 -1.91 10.32
C VAL A 45 -7.20 -2.60 8.97
N ASN A 46 -7.29 -1.82 7.90
CA ASN A 46 -7.37 -2.33 6.54
C ASN A 46 -6.42 -1.54 5.64
N SER A 47 -5.90 -2.20 4.63
CA SER A 47 -5.03 -1.60 3.62
C SER A 47 -5.78 -1.39 2.32
N ILE A 48 -5.41 -0.35 1.57
CA ILE A 48 -6.03 -0.02 0.28
C ILE A 48 -5.01 -0.16 -0.83
N ARG A 49 -5.38 -0.88 -1.88
CA ARG A 49 -4.66 -0.91 -3.13
C ARG A 49 -5.04 0.32 -3.96
N VAL A 50 -4.15 1.30 -3.99
CA VAL A 50 -4.35 2.50 -4.81
C VAL A 50 -3.81 2.23 -6.22
N PRO A 51 -4.67 2.17 -7.26
CA PRO A 51 -4.22 2.05 -8.64
C PRO A 51 -3.61 3.36 -9.13
N ALA A 52 -3.33 3.47 -10.42
CA ALA A 52 -2.94 4.75 -11.00
C ALA A 52 -4.09 5.76 -10.82
N VAL A 53 -3.81 6.86 -10.13
CA VAL A 53 -4.74 7.98 -9.93
C VAL A 53 -4.24 9.18 -10.72
N GLN A 54 -5.15 9.93 -11.30
CA GLN A 54 -4.81 11.16 -12.03
C GLN A 54 -4.19 12.18 -11.08
N ILE A 55 -3.07 12.75 -11.51
CA ILE A 55 -2.34 13.78 -10.78
C ILE A 55 -2.52 15.10 -11.53
N ASP A 56 -2.82 16.16 -10.80
CA ASP A 56 -2.79 17.53 -11.35
C ASP A 56 -1.34 17.97 -11.56
N LEU A 57 -0.88 17.86 -12.80
CA LEU A 57 0.48 18.28 -13.18
C LEU A 57 0.71 19.78 -13.08
N ALA A 58 -0.34 20.60 -12.94
CA ALA A 58 -0.19 22.04 -12.74
C ALA A 58 0.44 22.35 -11.38
N ARG A 59 0.29 21.44 -10.41
CA ARG A 59 0.89 21.58 -9.06
C ARG A 59 2.36 21.20 -8.99
N HIS A 60 2.93 20.65 -10.08
CA HIS A 60 4.33 20.23 -10.12
C HIS A 60 5.12 21.21 -10.98
N ALA A 61 5.88 22.10 -10.33
CA ALA A 61 6.81 22.98 -11.01
C ALA A 61 7.94 22.17 -11.69
N GLY A 62 8.32 22.55 -12.92
CA GLY A 62 9.44 21.93 -13.63
C GLY A 62 9.09 20.74 -14.53
N VAL A 63 7.82 20.34 -14.65
CA VAL A 63 7.43 19.28 -15.60
C VAL A 63 7.46 19.80 -17.03
N SER A 64 8.30 19.20 -17.89
CA SER A 64 8.42 19.59 -19.30
C SER A 64 7.14 19.30 -20.10
N ARG A 65 6.96 20.00 -21.25
CA ARG A 65 5.81 19.76 -22.15
C ARG A 65 5.75 18.33 -22.65
N PHE A 66 6.92 17.70 -22.90
CA PHE A 66 7.03 16.31 -23.33
C PHE A 66 6.59 15.33 -22.22
N GLN A 67 7.00 15.58 -20.98
CA GLN A 67 6.55 14.77 -19.83
C GLN A 67 5.05 14.90 -19.60
N LYS A 68 4.46 16.09 -19.75
CA LYS A 68 3.01 16.30 -19.68
C LYS A 68 2.28 15.50 -20.76
N TRP A 69 2.78 15.51 -21.99
CA TRP A 69 2.21 14.74 -23.09
C TRP A 69 2.26 13.23 -22.84
N LEU A 70 3.42 12.70 -22.41
CA LEU A 70 3.56 11.28 -22.03
C LEU A 70 2.61 10.91 -20.87
N TYR A 71 2.47 11.78 -19.90
CA TYR A 71 1.56 11.55 -18.78
C TYR A 71 0.10 11.50 -19.25
N THR A 72 -0.32 12.39 -20.13
CA THR A 72 -1.68 12.40 -20.69
C THR A 72 -2.02 11.07 -21.38
N ILE A 73 -1.06 10.48 -22.09
CA ILE A 73 -1.26 9.16 -22.72
C ILE A 73 -1.37 8.06 -21.66
N LYS A 74 -0.50 8.05 -20.67
CA LYS A 74 -0.47 7.02 -19.62
C LYS A 74 -1.64 7.12 -18.64
N SER A 75 -2.17 8.31 -18.41
CA SER A 75 -3.24 8.56 -17.42
C SER A 75 -4.65 8.34 -17.97
N LYS A 76 -4.81 7.95 -19.23
CA LYS A 76 -6.13 7.70 -19.84
C LYS A 76 -6.98 6.68 -19.06
N HIS A 77 -6.35 5.74 -18.38
CA HIS A 77 -7.01 4.71 -17.57
C HIS A 77 -6.81 4.93 -16.05
N ALA A 78 -6.28 6.09 -15.67
CA ALA A 78 -6.10 6.42 -14.26
C ALA A 78 -7.42 6.90 -13.67
N LEU A 79 -7.71 6.46 -12.44
CA LEU A 79 -8.90 6.86 -11.69
C LEU A 79 -8.88 8.36 -11.38
N ALA A 80 -10.05 8.97 -11.39
CA ALA A 80 -10.21 10.32 -10.85
C ALA A 80 -9.95 10.30 -9.32
N PRO A 81 -9.31 11.33 -8.75
CA PRO A 81 -9.08 11.40 -7.30
C PRO A 81 -10.37 11.24 -6.47
N ALA A 82 -11.49 11.78 -6.94
CA ALA A 82 -12.78 11.64 -6.27
C ALA A 82 -13.24 10.18 -6.16
N GLN A 83 -13.09 9.40 -7.24
CA GLN A 83 -13.44 7.98 -7.23
C GLN A 83 -12.58 7.18 -6.22
N MET A 84 -11.28 7.52 -6.12
CA MET A 84 -10.44 6.88 -5.12
C MET A 84 -10.83 7.30 -3.70
N ALA A 85 -11.22 8.55 -3.49
CA ALA A 85 -11.72 9.06 -2.21
C ALA A 85 -12.97 8.32 -1.74
N GLU A 86 -13.87 7.92 -2.64
CA GLU A 86 -15.04 7.10 -2.31
C GLU A 86 -14.66 5.78 -1.64
N THR A 87 -13.55 5.15 -2.08
CA THR A 87 -13.05 3.91 -1.44
C THR A 87 -12.62 4.16 0.00
N TYR A 88 -11.94 5.27 0.29
CA TYR A 88 -11.57 5.61 1.66
C TYR A 88 -12.79 5.86 2.53
N VAL A 89 -13.77 6.63 2.03
CA VAL A 89 -15.02 6.88 2.73
C VAL A 89 -15.76 5.58 3.00
N TYR A 90 -15.90 4.72 1.98
CA TYR A 90 -16.57 3.43 2.12
C TYR A 90 -15.92 2.56 3.22
N LEU A 91 -14.60 2.41 3.20
CA LEU A 91 -13.89 1.58 4.18
C LEU A 91 -13.97 2.16 5.60
N GLY A 92 -14.05 3.49 5.72
CA GLY A 92 -14.13 4.17 7.02
C GLY A 92 -15.53 4.29 7.60
N THR A 93 -16.59 4.28 6.78
CA THR A 93 -17.94 4.64 7.24
C THR A 93 -19.03 3.61 6.93
N SER A 94 -18.79 2.69 5.97
CA SER A 94 -19.83 1.73 5.58
C SER A 94 -20.15 0.76 6.72
N PRO A 95 -21.42 0.56 7.04
CA PRO A 95 -21.86 -0.44 8.02
C PRO A 95 -21.40 -1.87 7.64
N THR A 96 -21.23 -2.14 6.35
CA THR A 96 -20.76 -3.44 5.85
C THR A 96 -19.30 -3.75 6.21
N MET A 97 -18.54 -2.70 6.58
CA MET A 97 -17.14 -2.81 7.02
C MET A 97 -16.99 -3.01 8.54
N ARG A 98 -18.09 -2.94 9.29
CA ARG A 98 -18.04 -3.11 10.74
C ARG A 98 -17.41 -4.47 11.11
N GLY A 99 -16.38 -4.43 11.95
CA GLY A 99 -15.64 -5.60 12.41
C GLY A 99 -14.72 -6.25 11.36
N LYS A 100 -14.71 -5.81 10.12
CA LYS A 100 -13.77 -6.29 9.11
C LYS A 100 -12.40 -5.67 9.29
N THR A 101 -11.39 -6.48 9.55
CA THR A 101 -10.02 -6.04 9.81
C THR A 101 -9.00 -6.95 9.12
N GLY A 102 -7.81 -6.43 8.85
CA GLY A 102 -6.72 -7.16 8.19
C GLY A 102 -6.88 -7.32 6.68
N GLY A 103 -7.91 -6.74 6.08
CA GLY A 103 -8.19 -6.84 4.65
C GLY A 103 -7.29 -5.92 3.78
N TYR A 104 -7.15 -6.32 2.51
CA TYR A 104 -6.51 -5.53 1.47
C TYR A 104 -7.54 -5.26 0.37
N TYR A 105 -8.01 -4.02 0.26
CA TYR A 105 -9.14 -3.66 -0.58
C TYR A 105 -8.71 -2.91 -1.83
N ASP A 106 -9.34 -3.24 -2.95
CA ASP A 106 -9.15 -2.53 -4.21
C ASP A 106 -10.12 -1.34 -4.35
N GLU A 107 -10.01 -0.64 -5.47
CA GLU A 107 -10.84 0.50 -5.85
C GLU A 107 -12.33 0.15 -6.08
N HIS A 108 -12.67 -1.14 -6.13
CA HIS A 108 -14.03 -1.65 -6.25
C HIS A 108 -14.57 -2.19 -4.92
N HIS A 109 -13.91 -1.84 -3.81
CA HIS A 109 -14.24 -2.28 -2.45
C HIS A 109 -14.17 -3.81 -2.24
N LYS A 110 -13.44 -4.52 -3.11
CA LYS A 110 -13.26 -5.97 -2.99
C LYS A 110 -12.01 -6.26 -2.15
N ASN A 111 -12.15 -7.20 -1.22
CA ASN A 111 -11.00 -7.74 -0.52
C ASN A 111 -10.22 -8.63 -1.48
N VAL A 112 -8.98 -8.26 -1.77
CA VAL A 112 -8.10 -8.93 -2.73
C VAL A 112 -6.86 -9.49 -2.02
N SER A 113 -6.26 -10.52 -2.61
CA SER A 113 -5.04 -11.10 -2.06
C SER A 113 -3.85 -10.13 -2.22
N ALA A 114 -3.08 -9.97 -1.16
CA ALA A 114 -1.78 -9.31 -1.19
C ALA A 114 -0.64 -10.24 -1.66
N GLY A 115 -0.98 -11.48 -1.95
CA GLY A 115 -0.06 -12.51 -2.41
C GLY A 115 0.49 -13.39 -1.27
N ARG A 116 0.80 -14.64 -1.61
CA ARG A 116 1.20 -15.69 -0.64
C ARG A 116 2.31 -15.28 0.32
N TYR A 117 3.26 -14.47 -0.11
CA TYR A 117 4.35 -14.02 0.76
C TYR A 117 3.83 -13.04 1.83
N ALA A 118 3.02 -12.07 1.45
CA ALA A 118 2.49 -11.05 2.36
C ALA A 118 1.45 -11.61 3.35
N GLU A 119 0.77 -12.69 2.98
CA GLU A 119 -0.27 -13.32 3.79
C GLU A 119 0.26 -14.44 4.70
N ASN A 120 1.56 -14.76 4.59
CA ASN A 120 2.18 -15.78 5.43
C ASN A 120 2.54 -15.21 6.81
N PRO A 121 2.01 -15.78 7.92
CA PRO A 121 2.24 -15.25 9.27
C PRO A 121 3.71 -15.23 9.69
N GLN A 122 4.52 -16.21 9.24
CA GLN A 122 5.95 -16.26 9.56
C GLN A 122 6.69 -15.10 8.87
N ASN A 123 6.36 -14.81 7.61
CA ASN A 123 6.94 -13.66 6.90
C ASN A 123 6.54 -12.33 7.53
N ILE A 124 5.27 -12.20 7.94
CA ILE A 124 4.76 -11.02 8.64
C ILE A 124 5.55 -10.82 9.94
N ALA A 125 5.69 -11.87 10.75
CA ALA A 125 6.44 -11.79 12.00
C ALA A 125 7.91 -11.40 11.77
N ALA A 126 8.56 -11.97 10.75
CA ALA A 126 9.95 -11.66 10.42
C ALA A 126 10.14 -10.20 9.96
N VAL A 127 9.22 -9.67 9.14
CA VAL A 127 9.23 -8.24 8.74
C VAL A 127 9.02 -7.34 9.96
N MET A 128 8.15 -7.71 10.89
CA MET A 128 7.91 -6.92 12.10
C MET A 128 9.11 -6.98 13.06
N GLN A 129 9.79 -8.10 13.18
CA GLN A 129 11.04 -8.19 13.93
C GLN A 129 12.14 -7.29 13.35
N LEU A 130 12.25 -7.25 12.02
CA LEU A 130 13.15 -6.32 11.34
C LEU A 130 12.79 -4.87 11.64
N THR A 131 11.51 -4.51 11.51
CA THR A 131 11.01 -3.16 11.79
C THR A 131 11.33 -2.73 13.23
N ASN A 132 11.08 -3.58 14.20
CA ASN A 132 11.34 -3.28 15.60
C ASN A 132 12.83 -3.03 15.90
N ARG A 133 13.76 -3.67 15.16
CA ARG A 133 15.19 -3.39 15.29
C ARG A 133 15.58 -1.98 14.85
N TYR A 134 14.81 -1.38 13.92
CA TYR A 134 15.02 0.01 13.51
C TYR A 134 14.38 1.03 14.43
N LEU A 135 13.49 0.60 15.34
CA LEU A 135 12.79 1.47 16.29
C LEU A 135 13.41 1.45 17.69
N ALA A 136 14.29 0.50 17.94
CA ALA A 136 15.01 0.36 19.21
C ALA A 136 16.29 1.21 19.20
#